data_698a578cd8af92a2eaeaf05356854a47
#
_entry.id   698a578cd8af92a2eaeaf05356854a47
#
_cell.length_a   1.000
_cell.length_b   1.000
_cell.length_c   1.000
_cell.angle_alpha   90.00
_cell.angle_beta   90.00
_cell.angle_gamma   90.00
#
_symmetry.space_group_name_H-M   'P 1'
#
loop_
_entity.id
_entity.type
_entity.pdbx_description
1 polymer ?
#
loop_
_entity_poly.entity_id
_entity_poly.type
_entity_poly.pdbx_seq_one_letter_code
_entity_poly.pdbx_strand_id
1 'polypeptide(L)'
;MYKETIDFYDSSSVKLYNLDKNMRYQLSVLEHLDNITKRHCINVGNLSCRICQYLRLNKKFTLHTTICGYLHDIGKMFIPKEILEKPGRLTDEEYEVMKTHTTLGFDYCNKDFQLKLYSEGPLYHHEALNGTGYPQGLTKKDIPFSAQVIRVADEYDSIVTKRHYTTHVNISETLKELIKDATPDFYAQAAALDQLSTNSKLGKVSPTVLKALFKAVIEDTLYEISCVVDYIDYLKDNVKRLELISKYKIKMESTDKQKKKDYYAEGINLLLQSGENIDNYTTILEEYKAALVVREKRVDDLYNEIKIIKKLKV
;
A
#
# COMPACT_ATOMS: atom_id res chain seq x y z
N MET A 1 -22.23 10.05 7.35
CA MET A 1 -21.21 9.42 8.22
C MET A 1 -20.26 8.73 7.25
N TYR A 2 -19.15 9.39 6.87
CA TYR A 2 -18.15 8.80 6.01
C TYR A 2 -17.59 7.59 6.75
N LYS A 3 -17.81 6.38 6.22
CA LYS A 3 -17.00 5.23 6.60
C LYS A 3 -15.56 5.64 6.30
N GLU A 4 -14.75 5.73 7.35
CA GLU A 4 -13.31 5.84 7.21
C GLU A 4 -12.90 4.79 6.19
N THR A 5 -12.19 5.24 5.16
CA THR A 5 -11.60 4.35 4.16
C THR A 5 -10.82 3.31 4.93
N ILE A 6 -11.26 2.06 4.88
CA ILE A 6 -10.54 0.93 5.45
C ILE A 6 -9.17 0.99 4.80
N ASP A 7 -8.15 1.25 5.61
CA ASP A 7 -6.77 1.21 5.16
C ASP A 7 -6.53 -0.21 4.64
N PHE A 8 -5.98 -0.36 3.42
CA PHE A 8 -5.66 -1.66 2.84
C PHE A 8 -4.78 -2.52 3.75
N TYR A 9 -4.11 -1.89 4.69
CA TYR A 9 -3.31 -2.48 5.73
C TYR A 9 -4.04 -2.57 7.08
N ASP A 10 -5.37 -2.45 7.15
CA ASP A 10 -6.17 -2.78 8.33
C ASP A 10 -6.09 -4.29 8.60
N SER A 11 -4.87 -4.67 8.83
CA SER A 11 -4.42 -6.02 9.02
C SER A 11 -4.45 -6.35 10.50
N SER A 12 -4.09 -7.58 10.79
CA SER A 12 -3.87 -8.08 12.15
C SER A 12 -2.89 -7.22 12.97
N SER A 13 -2.08 -6.33 12.36
CA SER A 13 -1.24 -5.38 13.08
C SER A 13 -2.06 -4.36 13.84
N VAL A 14 -3.12 -3.79 13.26
CA VAL A 14 -4.05 -2.89 13.95
C VAL A 14 -4.78 -3.63 15.08
N LYS A 15 -5.17 -4.89 14.86
CA LYS A 15 -5.77 -5.74 15.90
C LYS A 15 -4.77 -6.03 17.02
N LEU A 16 -3.51 -6.34 16.69
CA LEU A 16 -2.45 -6.54 17.66
C LEU A 16 -2.18 -5.26 18.46
N TYR A 17 -2.12 -4.11 17.79
CA TYR A 17 -1.96 -2.80 18.41
C TYR A 17 -3.08 -2.48 19.41
N ASN A 18 -4.32 -2.74 19.05
CA ASN A 18 -5.47 -2.50 19.94
C ASN A 18 -5.51 -3.46 21.15
N LEU A 19 -4.85 -4.61 21.05
CA LEU A 19 -4.76 -5.59 22.13
C LEU A 19 -3.63 -5.31 23.12
N ASP A 20 -2.58 -4.59 22.69
CA ASP A 20 -1.42 -4.27 23.53
C ASP A 20 -1.35 -2.77 23.81
N LYS A 21 -1.69 -2.39 25.04
CA LYS A 21 -1.65 -0.99 25.48
C LYS A 21 -0.24 -0.37 25.40
N ASN A 22 0.81 -1.19 25.47
CA ASN A 22 2.19 -0.72 25.40
C ASN A 22 2.57 -0.26 23.98
N MET A 23 1.90 -0.76 22.94
CA MET A 23 2.15 -0.33 21.56
C MET A 23 1.73 1.11 21.27
N ARG A 24 0.79 1.66 22.05
CA ARG A 24 0.33 3.05 21.85
C ARG A 24 1.44 4.06 21.98
N TYR A 25 2.36 3.81 22.92
CA TYR A 25 3.51 4.69 23.10
C TYR A 25 4.43 4.67 21.86
N GLN A 26 4.76 3.51 21.32
CA GLN A 26 5.63 3.39 20.16
C GLN A 26 5.03 4.08 18.93
N LEU A 27 3.71 4.10 18.77
CA LEU A 27 3.06 4.84 17.69
C LEU A 27 2.95 6.34 17.98
N SER A 28 2.83 6.76 19.23
CA SER A 28 2.71 8.18 19.57
C SER A 28 3.96 8.99 19.18
N VAL A 29 5.14 8.36 19.15
CA VAL A 29 6.38 9.05 18.76
C VAL A 29 6.39 9.40 17.27
N LEU A 30 5.58 8.74 16.43
CA LEU A 30 5.44 9.08 15.01
C LEU A 30 4.77 10.43 14.78
N GLU A 31 4.10 11.00 15.81
CA GLU A 31 3.54 12.36 15.73
C GLU A 31 4.61 13.45 15.56
N HIS A 32 5.87 13.14 15.83
CA HIS A 32 7.00 14.04 15.61
C HIS A 32 7.49 14.07 14.16
N LEU A 33 7.04 13.14 13.33
CA LEU A 33 7.35 13.08 11.90
C LEU A 33 6.38 13.94 11.09
N ASP A 34 6.81 14.33 9.89
CA ASP A 34 5.88 14.89 8.90
C ASP A 34 4.83 13.85 8.47
N ASN A 35 3.71 14.31 7.95
CA ASN A 35 2.57 13.45 7.62
C ASN A 35 2.89 12.37 6.55
N ILE A 36 3.81 12.66 5.62
CA ILE A 36 4.19 11.72 4.56
C ILE A 36 5.01 10.60 5.16
N THR A 37 6.08 10.94 5.89
CA THR A 37 6.94 9.98 6.58
C THR A 37 6.18 9.16 7.61
N LYS A 38 5.31 9.81 8.41
CA LYS A 38 4.44 9.11 9.37
C LYS A 38 3.56 8.06 8.68
N ARG A 39 2.89 8.43 7.58
CA ARG A 39 2.03 7.51 6.84
C ARG A 39 2.83 6.34 6.25
N HIS A 40 4.00 6.62 5.68
CA HIS A 40 4.93 5.61 5.19
C HIS A 40 5.34 4.63 6.31
N CYS A 41 5.74 5.13 7.47
CA CYS A 41 6.08 4.29 8.62
C CYS A 41 4.93 3.35 9.02
N ILE A 42 3.70 3.85 9.07
CA ILE A 42 2.51 3.05 9.38
C ILE A 42 2.30 1.97 8.32
N ASN A 43 2.38 2.30 7.05
CA ASN A 43 2.24 1.36 5.95
C ASN A 43 3.28 0.24 6.01
N VAL A 44 4.56 0.61 6.18
CA VAL A 44 5.68 -0.35 6.27
C VAL A 44 5.52 -1.29 7.47
N GLY A 45 5.14 -0.78 8.63
CA GLY A 45 4.88 -1.61 9.80
C GLY A 45 3.73 -2.60 9.57
N ASN A 46 2.60 -2.13 9.02
CA ASN A 46 1.45 -2.95 8.70
C ASN A 46 1.79 -4.04 7.65
N LEU A 47 2.51 -3.66 6.60
CA LEU A 47 2.94 -4.61 5.56
C LEU A 47 3.92 -5.65 6.12
N SER A 48 4.86 -5.23 6.98
CA SER A 48 5.78 -6.13 7.68
C SER A 48 5.04 -7.16 8.53
N CYS A 49 3.95 -6.75 9.22
CA CYS A 49 3.09 -7.66 9.96
C CYS A 49 2.49 -8.74 9.05
N ARG A 50 1.91 -8.33 7.92
CA ARG A 50 1.29 -9.25 6.97
C ARG A 50 2.31 -10.22 6.35
N ILE A 51 3.49 -9.72 5.97
CA ILE A 51 4.58 -10.57 5.49
C ILE A 51 4.94 -11.62 6.54
N CYS A 52 5.10 -11.25 7.81
CA CYS A 52 5.38 -12.17 8.91
C CYS A 52 4.30 -13.24 9.06
N GLN A 53 3.02 -12.87 8.90
CA GLN A 53 1.90 -13.82 8.95
C GLN A 53 1.92 -14.81 7.79
N TYR A 54 2.20 -14.36 6.56
CA TYR A 54 2.36 -15.25 5.42
C TYR A 54 3.54 -16.20 5.56
N LEU A 55 4.59 -15.76 6.26
CA LEU A 55 5.74 -16.61 6.64
C LEU A 55 5.45 -17.50 7.84
N ARG A 56 4.25 -17.41 8.45
CA ARG A 56 3.82 -18.17 9.63
C ARG A 56 4.75 -18.02 10.83
N LEU A 57 5.29 -16.81 11.01
CA LEU A 57 6.15 -16.49 12.14
C LEU A 57 5.32 -16.39 13.43
N ASN A 58 5.98 -16.62 14.58
CA ASN A 58 5.29 -16.54 15.86
C ASN A 58 4.83 -15.10 16.17
N LYS A 59 3.78 -14.98 17.00
CA LYS A 59 3.14 -13.72 17.35
C LYS A 59 4.11 -12.70 17.94
N LYS A 60 5.03 -13.13 18.81
CA LYS A 60 6.00 -12.24 19.46
C LYS A 60 6.96 -11.62 18.45
N PHE A 61 7.47 -12.42 17.52
CA PHE A 61 8.35 -11.94 16.44
C PHE A 61 7.59 -11.02 15.47
N THR A 62 6.35 -11.39 15.09
CA THR A 62 5.50 -10.57 14.23
C THR A 62 5.26 -9.20 14.85
N LEU A 63 4.90 -9.15 16.13
CA LEU A 63 4.68 -7.91 16.86
C LEU A 63 5.96 -7.05 16.91
N HIS A 64 7.08 -7.67 17.26
CA HIS A 64 8.38 -7.01 17.29
C HIS A 64 8.73 -6.39 15.93
N THR A 65 8.64 -7.17 14.85
CA THR A 65 8.94 -6.70 13.48
C THR A 65 7.99 -5.58 13.05
N THR A 66 6.72 -5.66 13.43
CA THR A 66 5.72 -4.62 13.14
C THR A 66 6.11 -3.29 13.77
N ILE A 67 6.49 -3.31 15.06
CA ILE A 67 6.90 -2.08 15.77
C ILE A 67 8.22 -1.55 15.20
N CYS A 68 9.18 -2.43 14.93
CA CYS A 68 10.41 -2.03 14.23
C CYS A 68 10.11 -1.35 12.89
N GLY A 69 9.13 -1.86 12.13
CA GLY A 69 8.65 -1.24 10.89
C GLY A 69 8.02 0.13 11.10
N TYR A 70 7.24 0.32 12.17
CA TYR A 70 6.71 1.65 12.51
C TYR A 70 7.82 2.66 12.83
N LEU A 71 8.91 2.22 13.44
CA LEU A 71 9.98 3.09 13.92
C LEU A 71 11.17 3.20 12.96
N HIS A 72 11.18 2.48 11.82
CA HIS A 72 12.35 2.37 10.95
C HIS A 72 12.90 3.73 10.52
N ASP A 73 12.03 4.67 10.22
CA ASP A 73 12.35 6.01 9.72
C ASP A 73 12.28 7.11 10.79
N ILE A 74 12.16 6.76 12.07
CA ILE A 74 12.01 7.77 13.14
C ILE A 74 13.18 8.76 13.19
N GLY A 75 14.35 8.36 12.75
CA GLY A 75 15.52 9.24 12.69
C GLY A 75 15.42 10.36 11.66
N LYS A 76 14.49 10.30 10.72
CA LYS A 76 14.24 11.38 9.75
C LYS A 76 13.84 12.70 10.41
N MET A 77 13.30 12.67 11.62
CA MET A 77 13.03 13.89 12.41
C MET A 77 14.27 14.74 12.70
N PHE A 78 15.45 14.15 12.59
CA PHE A 78 16.74 14.84 12.82
C PHE A 78 17.44 15.24 11.52
N ILE A 79 16.92 14.88 10.35
CA ILE A 79 17.46 15.26 9.05
C ILE A 79 17.04 16.71 8.73
N PRO A 80 17.94 17.57 8.22
CA PRO A 80 17.58 18.92 7.79
C PRO A 80 16.45 18.91 6.76
N LYS A 81 15.48 19.81 6.93
CA LYS A 81 14.29 19.89 6.04
C LYS A 81 14.67 20.13 4.59
N GLU A 82 15.71 20.90 4.35
CA GLU A 82 16.22 21.23 3.02
C GLU A 82 16.68 19.98 2.27
N ILE A 83 17.12 18.93 2.98
CA ILE A 83 17.49 17.64 2.42
C ILE A 83 16.28 16.72 2.34
N LEU A 84 15.46 16.66 3.40
CA LEU A 84 14.31 15.77 3.48
C LEU A 84 13.23 16.11 2.44
N GLU A 85 12.95 17.40 2.24
CA GLU A 85 11.92 17.92 1.35
C GLU A 85 12.47 18.37 -0.02
N LYS A 86 13.72 18.08 -0.34
CA LYS A 86 14.36 18.53 -1.58
C LYS A 86 13.62 17.99 -2.80
N PRO A 87 13.15 18.88 -3.71
CA PRO A 87 12.59 18.43 -4.97
C PRO A 87 13.70 17.91 -5.90
N GLY A 88 13.63 16.62 -6.23
CA GLY A 88 14.61 15.98 -7.14
C GLY A 88 15.61 15.06 -6.44
N ARG A 89 16.75 14.82 -7.08
CA ARG A 89 17.80 13.93 -6.55
C ARG A 89 18.69 14.66 -5.54
N LEU A 90 19.05 13.95 -4.48
CA LEU A 90 20.07 14.39 -3.54
C LEU A 90 21.46 14.36 -4.21
N THR A 91 22.35 15.27 -3.82
CA THR A 91 23.79 15.12 -4.13
C THR A 91 24.37 13.97 -3.30
N ASP A 92 25.61 13.57 -3.61
CA ASP A 92 26.27 12.49 -2.86
C ASP A 92 26.46 12.89 -1.38
N GLU A 93 26.80 14.15 -1.12
CA GLU A 93 26.97 14.67 0.25
C GLU A 93 25.64 14.71 1.01
N GLU A 94 24.56 15.17 0.36
CA GLU A 94 23.21 15.18 0.95
C GLU A 94 22.71 13.75 1.19
N TYR A 95 23.05 12.81 0.31
CA TYR A 95 22.70 11.41 0.49
C TYR A 95 23.43 10.79 1.68
N GLU A 96 24.72 11.14 1.90
CA GLU A 96 25.44 10.72 3.11
C GLU A 96 24.76 11.25 4.39
N VAL A 97 24.30 12.52 4.38
CA VAL A 97 23.52 13.07 5.49
C VAL A 97 22.17 12.30 5.63
N MET A 98 21.47 12.03 4.54
CA MET A 98 20.22 11.27 4.59
C MET A 98 20.43 9.88 5.20
N LYS A 99 21.50 9.17 4.88
CA LYS A 99 21.80 7.84 5.46
C LYS A 99 21.92 7.85 6.98
N THR A 100 22.27 8.99 7.58
CA THR A 100 22.42 9.09 9.04
C THR A 100 21.10 8.91 9.80
N HIS A 101 19.92 8.98 9.13
CA HIS A 101 18.65 8.72 9.81
C HIS A 101 18.61 7.34 10.48
N THR A 102 19.35 6.35 9.94
CA THR A 102 19.42 5.00 10.51
C THR A 102 20.09 5.01 11.89
N THR A 103 21.25 5.65 12.01
CA THR A 103 21.99 5.75 13.26
C THR A 103 21.34 6.73 14.24
N LEU A 104 20.81 7.85 13.77
CA LEU A 104 20.07 8.80 14.60
C LEU A 104 18.79 8.17 15.17
N GLY A 105 18.05 7.38 14.37
CA GLY A 105 16.89 6.63 14.81
C GLY A 105 17.25 5.56 15.84
N PHE A 106 18.34 4.83 15.62
CA PHE A 106 18.89 3.89 16.60
C PHE A 106 19.20 4.56 17.92
N ASP A 107 19.95 5.68 17.90
CA ASP A 107 20.33 6.42 19.09
C ASP A 107 19.10 6.97 19.83
N TYR A 108 18.11 7.46 19.10
CA TYR A 108 16.84 7.91 19.66
C TYR A 108 16.13 6.77 20.41
N CYS A 109 15.93 5.63 19.74
CA CYS A 109 15.30 4.47 20.36
C CYS A 109 16.09 3.92 21.54
N ASN A 110 17.42 3.91 21.50
CA ASN A 110 18.25 3.38 22.58
C ASN A 110 18.20 4.21 23.87
N LYS A 111 17.90 5.50 23.77
CA LYS A 111 17.76 6.40 24.93
C LYS A 111 16.43 6.25 25.63
N ASP A 112 15.45 5.61 25.01
CA ASP A 112 14.12 5.40 25.55
C ASP A 112 13.91 3.94 25.97
N PHE A 113 13.55 3.71 27.22
CA PHE A 113 13.36 2.36 27.77
C PHE A 113 12.29 1.54 27.02
N GLN A 114 11.23 2.21 26.52
CA GLN A 114 10.13 1.54 25.82
C GLN A 114 10.44 1.29 24.34
N LEU A 115 11.36 2.05 23.74
CA LEU A 115 11.74 1.93 22.33
C LEU A 115 12.99 1.09 22.13
N LYS A 116 13.84 0.96 23.12
CA LYS A 116 15.15 0.30 23.05
C LYS A 116 15.12 -1.09 22.42
N LEU A 117 14.07 -1.87 22.71
CA LEU A 117 13.90 -3.23 22.15
C LEU A 117 13.70 -3.24 20.63
N TYR A 118 13.34 -2.12 20.05
CA TYR A 118 13.00 -1.98 18.63
C TYR A 118 14.04 -1.18 17.84
N SER A 119 15.15 -0.81 18.48
CA SER A 119 16.21 0.02 17.86
C SER A 119 16.86 -0.62 16.65
N GLU A 120 16.79 -1.94 16.49
CA GLU A 120 17.27 -2.64 15.30
C GLU A 120 16.50 -2.27 14.02
N GLY A 121 15.22 -1.89 14.13
CA GLY A 121 14.40 -1.44 12.99
C GLY A 121 15.05 -0.25 12.30
N PRO A 122 15.22 0.90 12.98
CA PRO A 122 15.94 2.04 12.42
C PRO A 122 17.33 1.70 11.92
N LEU A 123 18.11 0.92 12.67
CA LEU A 123 19.53 0.71 12.37
C LEU A 123 19.75 -0.12 11.09
N TYR A 124 18.96 -1.18 10.87
CA TYR A 124 19.33 -2.21 9.89
C TYR A 124 18.41 -2.29 8.67
N HIS A 125 17.33 -1.51 8.58
CA HIS A 125 16.38 -1.63 7.48
C HIS A 125 16.96 -1.31 6.09
N HIS A 126 18.07 -0.58 6.02
CA HIS A 126 18.80 -0.31 4.77
C HIS A 126 20.02 -1.23 4.54
N GLU A 127 20.25 -2.22 5.40
CA GLU A 127 21.24 -3.24 5.13
C GLU A 127 20.81 -4.16 3.99
N ALA A 128 21.72 -4.57 3.13
CA ALA A 128 21.47 -5.43 1.99
C ALA A 128 22.14 -6.79 2.17
N LEU A 129 21.47 -7.89 1.79
CA LEU A 129 21.98 -9.25 2.03
C LEU A 129 23.33 -9.52 1.39
N ASN A 130 23.68 -8.79 0.34
CA ASN A 130 24.96 -8.86 -0.39
C ASN A 130 26.03 -7.95 0.20
N GLY A 131 25.78 -7.24 1.31
CA GLY A 131 26.74 -6.34 1.95
C GLY A 131 26.87 -4.94 1.33
N THR A 132 26.02 -4.59 0.36
CA THR A 132 26.04 -3.25 -0.27
C THR A 132 25.15 -2.22 0.41
N GLY A 133 24.53 -2.59 1.54
CA GLY A 133 23.66 -1.74 2.33
C GLY A 133 24.43 -0.81 3.28
N TYR A 134 23.70 -0.10 4.11
CA TYR A 134 24.22 0.79 5.15
C TYR A 134 23.40 0.69 6.44
N PRO A 135 23.90 1.13 7.60
CA PRO A 135 25.15 1.90 7.81
C PRO A 135 26.42 1.05 7.95
N GLN A 136 26.31 -0.28 8.14
CA GLN A 136 27.45 -1.12 8.49
C GLN A 136 27.92 -2.03 7.36
N GLY A 137 27.15 -2.16 6.27
CA GLY A 137 27.45 -3.07 5.16
C GLY A 137 27.38 -4.54 5.57
N LEU A 138 26.42 -4.88 6.43
CA LEU A 138 26.23 -6.24 6.94
C LEU A 138 25.82 -7.20 5.84
N THR A 139 26.14 -8.48 6.04
CA THR A 139 25.71 -9.55 5.14
C THR A 139 24.53 -10.30 5.74
N LYS A 140 23.88 -11.16 4.92
CA LYS A 140 22.70 -11.92 5.30
C LYS A 140 22.76 -12.57 6.69
N LYS A 141 23.94 -13.02 7.11
CA LYS A 141 24.11 -13.72 8.39
C LYS A 141 23.95 -12.81 9.59
N ASP A 142 24.33 -11.56 9.42
CA ASP A 142 24.45 -10.57 10.48
C ASP A 142 23.24 -9.64 10.55
N ILE A 143 22.45 -9.55 9.44
CA ILE A 143 21.24 -8.74 9.37
C ILE A 143 20.10 -9.45 10.10
N PRO A 144 19.48 -8.84 11.12
CA PRO A 144 18.30 -9.38 11.79
C PRO A 144 17.18 -9.71 10.78
N PHE A 145 16.46 -10.82 10.98
CA PHE A 145 15.42 -11.21 10.04
C PHE A 145 14.25 -10.22 10.01
N SER A 146 13.97 -9.53 11.12
CA SER A 146 13.05 -8.38 11.19
C SER A 146 13.43 -7.29 10.19
N ALA A 147 14.71 -6.89 10.16
CA ALA A 147 15.21 -5.89 9.22
C ALA A 147 15.11 -6.33 7.76
N GLN A 148 15.34 -7.63 7.46
CA GLN A 148 15.14 -8.17 6.11
C GLN A 148 13.68 -8.09 5.66
N VAL A 149 12.72 -8.27 6.58
CA VAL A 149 11.28 -8.11 6.31
C VAL A 149 10.95 -6.63 6.07
N ILE A 150 11.41 -5.75 6.95
CA ILE A 150 11.15 -4.30 6.88
C ILE A 150 11.69 -3.73 5.58
N ARG A 151 12.91 -4.10 5.18
CA ARG A 151 13.52 -3.65 3.93
C ARG A 151 12.63 -3.91 2.71
N VAL A 152 12.08 -5.11 2.59
CA VAL A 152 11.19 -5.47 1.46
C VAL A 152 9.89 -4.67 1.51
N ALA A 153 9.33 -4.45 2.69
CA ALA A 153 8.13 -3.65 2.89
C ALA A 153 8.37 -2.17 2.57
N ASP A 154 9.49 -1.61 3.02
CA ASP A 154 9.91 -0.24 2.79
C ASP A 154 10.14 0.05 1.30
N GLU A 155 10.94 -0.78 0.62
CA GLU A 155 11.19 -0.63 -0.82
C GLU A 155 9.87 -0.68 -1.63
N TYR A 156 8.96 -1.60 -1.29
CA TYR A 156 7.65 -1.67 -1.94
C TYR A 156 6.81 -0.41 -1.71
N ASP A 157 6.62 0.01 -0.45
CA ASP A 157 5.80 1.19 -0.14
C ASP A 157 6.40 2.47 -0.74
N SER A 158 7.72 2.63 -0.70
CA SER A 158 8.44 3.76 -1.30
C SER A 158 8.21 3.86 -2.82
N ILE A 159 8.20 2.74 -3.54
CA ILE A 159 7.96 2.74 -4.99
C ILE A 159 6.49 3.03 -5.29
N VAL A 160 5.58 2.39 -4.58
CA VAL A 160 4.13 2.56 -4.76
C VAL A 160 3.70 3.99 -4.43
N THR A 161 4.16 4.55 -3.31
CA THR A 161 3.80 5.90 -2.87
C THR A 161 4.34 6.98 -3.81
N LYS A 162 5.59 6.88 -4.27
CA LYS A 162 6.17 7.84 -5.24
C LYS A 162 5.39 7.90 -6.55
N ARG A 163 4.85 6.78 -7.01
CA ARG A 163 4.10 6.70 -8.28
C ARG A 163 2.67 7.24 -8.18
N HIS A 164 2.06 7.26 -7.00
CA HIS A 164 0.71 7.82 -6.81
C HIS A 164 0.60 9.31 -7.17
N TYR A 165 1.70 10.05 -7.13
CA TYR A 165 1.70 11.47 -7.51
C TYR A 165 1.80 11.73 -9.01
N THR A 166 2.13 10.74 -9.83
CA THR A 166 2.46 10.96 -11.25
C THR A 166 1.71 10.11 -12.26
N THR A 167 1.28 8.88 -11.92
CA THR A 167 0.56 7.97 -12.83
C THR A 167 -0.09 6.81 -12.06
N HIS A 168 -1.03 6.09 -12.71
CA HIS A 168 -1.55 4.82 -12.19
C HIS A 168 -0.40 3.86 -11.87
N VAL A 169 -0.36 3.40 -10.62
CA VAL A 169 0.65 2.44 -10.16
C VAL A 169 0.43 1.10 -10.86
N ASN A 170 1.41 0.67 -11.63
CA ASN A 170 1.46 -0.70 -12.12
C ASN A 170 2.18 -1.56 -11.07
N ILE A 171 1.40 -2.22 -10.23
CA ILE A 171 1.91 -3.05 -9.12
C ILE A 171 2.82 -4.15 -9.65
N SER A 172 2.49 -4.76 -10.78
CA SER A 172 3.30 -5.83 -11.37
C SER A 172 4.68 -5.35 -11.83
N GLU A 173 4.83 -4.09 -12.27
CA GLU A 173 6.13 -3.50 -12.60
C GLU A 173 6.94 -3.21 -11.33
N THR A 174 6.32 -2.71 -10.28
CA THR A 174 6.96 -2.55 -8.96
C THR A 174 7.52 -3.87 -8.45
N LEU A 175 6.74 -4.94 -8.53
CA LEU A 175 7.19 -6.27 -8.12
C LEU A 175 8.32 -6.81 -8.99
N LYS A 176 8.36 -6.48 -10.28
CA LYS A 176 9.49 -6.83 -11.16
C LYS A 176 10.78 -6.12 -10.76
N GLU A 177 10.72 -4.87 -10.32
CA GLU A 177 11.89 -4.14 -9.80
C GLU A 177 12.43 -4.81 -8.54
N LEU A 178 11.56 -5.17 -7.59
CA LEU A 178 11.96 -5.89 -6.38
C LEU A 178 12.52 -7.30 -6.68
N ILE A 179 12.07 -7.98 -7.75
CA ILE A 179 12.66 -9.25 -8.18
C ILE A 179 14.12 -9.04 -8.61
N LYS A 180 14.43 -7.95 -9.30
CA LYS A 180 15.81 -7.65 -9.69
C LYS A 180 16.72 -7.51 -8.45
N ASP A 181 16.22 -6.87 -7.40
CA ASP A 181 16.96 -6.74 -6.13
C ASP A 181 17.04 -8.05 -5.33
N ALA A 182 16.17 -9.01 -5.59
CA ALA A 182 16.24 -10.35 -5.00
C ALA A 182 17.19 -11.29 -5.77
N THR A 183 17.53 -10.96 -7.03
CA THR A 183 18.44 -11.75 -7.86
C THR A 183 19.88 -11.27 -7.70
N PRO A 184 20.89 -12.17 -7.79
CA PRO A 184 22.28 -11.77 -7.81
C PRO A 184 22.59 -10.89 -9.01
N ASP A 185 23.39 -9.84 -8.79
CA ASP A 185 23.87 -9.00 -9.89
C ASP A 185 24.83 -9.80 -10.77
N PHE A 186 24.40 -10.10 -12.01
CA PHE A 186 25.17 -10.89 -12.96
C PHE A 186 26.48 -10.22 -13.36
N TYR A 187 26.55 -8.90 -13.38
CA TYR A 187 27.76 -8.14 -13.69
C TYR A 187 28.78 -8.16 -12.54
N ALA A 188 28.31 -8.18 -11.29
CA ALA A 188 29.19 -8.36 -10.14
C ALA A 188 29.81 -9.76 -10.12
N GLN A 189 29.11 -10.78 -10.64
CA GLN A 189 29.66 -12.14 -10.81
C GLN A 189 30.78 -12.21 -11.85
N ALA A 190 30.69 -11.43 -12.94
CA ALA A 190 31.72 -11.41 -13.97
C ALA A 190 33.02 -10.71 -13.50
N ALA A 191 32.91 -9.71 -12.63
CA ALA A 191 34.06 -9.01 -12.06
C ALA A 191 34.74 -9.79 -10.89
N ALA A 192 34.04 -10.76 -10.28
CA ALA A 192 34.48 -11.50 -9.10
C ALA A 192 35.13 -12.86 -9.42
N LEU A 193 35.60 -13.10 -10.65
CA LEU A 193 36.27 -14.35 -11.01
C LEU A 193 37.55 -14.62 -10.20
N ASP A 194 38.10 -13.63 -9.51
CA ASP A 194 39.27 -13.77 -8.67
C ASP A 194 39.02 -13.88 -7.16
N GLN A 195 37.80 -13.64 -6.68
CA GLN A 195 37.42 -13.84 -5.26
C GLN A 195 35.99 -14.37 -5.17
N LEU A 196 35.84 -15.68 -5.16
CA LEU A 196 34.60 -16.40 -4.85
C LEU A 196 34.16 -16.17 -3.39
N SER A 197 33.69 -14.96 -3.07
CA SER A 197 32.96 -14.75 -1.83
C SER A 197 31.53 -15.26 -2.01
N THR A 198 31.04 -16.01 -1.03
CA THR A 198 29.65 -16.50 -0.98
C THR A 198 28.61 -15.37 -1.05
N ASN A 199 29.01 -14.13 -0.78
CA ASN A 199 28.19 -12.94 -0.78
C ASN A 199 27.81 -12.44 -2.20
N SER A 200 28.64 -12.69 -3.21
CA SER A 200 28.37 -12.31 -4.61
C SER A 200 27.22 -13.09 -5.25
N LYS A 201 26.75 -14.17 -4.58
CA LYS A 201 25.61 -14.98 -5.03
C LYS A 201 24.28 -14.56 -4.39
N LEU A 202 24.28 -13.56 -3.53
CA LEU A 202 23.07 -13.06 -2.87
C LEU A 202 22.61 -11.77 -3.56
N GLY A 203 21.29 -11.64 -3.75
CA GLY A 203 20.67 -10.37 -4.09
C GLY A 203 20.65 -9.43 -2.86
N LYS A 204 20.07 -8.24 -3.03
CA LYS A 204 19.95 -7.27 -1.93
C LYS A 204 18.87 -7.64 -0.92
N VAL A 205 17.79 -8.27 -1.39
CA VAL A 205 16.60 -8.62 -0.56
C VAL A 205 16.36 -10.13 -0.53
N SER A 206 15.61 -10.59 0.48
CA SER A 206 15.30 -12.00 0.67
C SER A 206 14.21 -12.49 -0.29
N PRO A 207 14.48 -13.48 -1.17
CA PRO A 207 13.46 -14.06 -2.06
C PRO A 207 12.29 -14.67 -1.29
N THR A 208 12.52 -15.22 -0.11
CA THR A 208 11.47 -15.79 0.75
C THR A 208 10.52 -14.72 1.26
N VAL A 209 11.06 -13.58 1.69
CA VAL A 209 10.27 -12.42 2.14
C VAL A 209 9.51 -11.83 0.96
N LEU A 210 10.14 -11.70 -0.19
CA LEU A 210 9.51 -11.17 -1.40
C LEU A 210 8.33 -12.05 -1.88
N LYS A 211 8.44 -13.38 -1.77
CA LYS A 211 7.30 -14.29 -2.05
C LYS A 211 6.12 -14.07 -1.10
N ALA A 212 6.37 -13.74 0.14
CA ALA A 212 5.32 -13.43 1.10
C ALA A 212 4.67 -12.07 0.79
N LEU A 213 5.45 -11.07 0.39
CA LEU A 213 4.93 -9.79 -0.12
C LEU A 213 3.97 -10.01 -1.30
N PHE A 214 4.32 -10.85 -2.28
CA PHE A 214 3.45 -11.11 -3.43
C PHE A 214 2.07 -11.64 -3.02
N LYS A 215 2.02 -12.49 -2.00
CA LYS A 215 0.74 -13.00 -1.48
C LYS A 215 -0.09 -11.87 -0.86
N ALA A 216 0.54 -11.00 -0.07
CA ALA A 216 -0.14 -9.85 0.52
C ALA A 216 -0.71 -8.93 -0.58
N VAL A 217 0.09 -8.60 -1.58
CA VAL A 217 -0.31 -7.74 -2.70
C VAL A 217 -1.47 -8.34 -3.52
N ILE A 218 -1.44 -9.65 -3.79
CA ILE A 218 -2.55 -10.33 -4.49
C ILE A 218 -3.84 -10.26 -3.66
N GLU A 219 -3.75 -10.44 -2.34
CA GLU A 219 -4.93 -10.36 -1.46
C GLU A 219 -5.51 -8.96 -1.44
N ASP A 220 -4.68 -7.92 -1.37
CA ASP A 220 -5.12 -6.52 -1.43
C ASP A 220 -5.81 -6.20 -2.76
N THR A 221 -5.22 -6.68 -3.87
CA THR A 221 -5.84 -6.49 -5.19
C THR A 221 -7.19 -7.21 -5.30
N LEU A 222 -7.32 -8.41 -4.73
CA LEU A 222 -8.60 -9.12 -4.68
C LEU A 222 -9.64 -8.39 -3.82
N TYR A 223 -9.21 -7.79 -2.71
CA TYR A 223 -10.09 -6.96 -1.89
C TYR A 223 -10.54 -5.69 -2.64
N GLU A 224 -9.63 -5.00 -3.34
CA GLU A 224 -9.99 -3.86 -4.20
C GLU A 224 -11.03 -4.28 -5.25
N ILE A 225 -10.85 -5.43 -5.90
CA ILE A 225 -11.82 -5.97 -6.85
C ILE A 225 -13.19 -6.14 -6.19
N SER A 226 -13.26 -6.71 -4.99
CA SER A 226 -14.56 -6.88 -4.31
C SER A 226 -15.26 -5.55 -4.04
N CYS A 227 -14.52 -4.54 -3.58
CA CYS A 227 -15.07 -3.20 -3.35
C CYS A 227 -15.58 -2.53 -4.65
N VAL A 228 -14.84 -2.71 -5.76
CA VAL A 228 -15.26 -2.16 -7.06
C VAL A 228 -16.48 -2.90 -7.60
N VAL A 229 -16.56 -4.23 -7.41
CA VAL A 229 -17.73 -5.03 -7.81
C VAL A 229 -18.99 -4.61 -7.03
N ASP A 230 -18.88 -4.44 -5.71
CA ASP A 230 -19.99 -3.94 -4.89
C ASP A 230 -20.51 -2.57 -5.38
N TYR A 231 -19.57 -1.70 -5.78
CA TYR A 231 -19.93 -0.39 -6.34
C TYR A 231 -20.53 -0.50 -7.75
N ILE A 232 -20.09 -1.43 -8.57
CA ILE A 232 -20.70 -1.75 -9.88
C ILE A 232 -22.16 -2.19 -9.70
N ASP A 233 -22.44 -3.05 -8.73
CA ASP A 233 -23.80 -3.51 -8.46
C ASP A 233 -24.70 -2.35 -8.00
N TYR A 234 -24.19 -1.46 -7.14
CA TYR A 234 -24.89 -0.22 -6.79
C TYR A 234 -25.21 0.64 -8.04
N LEU A 235 -24.22 0.84 -8.94
CA LEU A 235 -24.45 1.60 -10.18
C LEU A 235 -25.47 0.93 -11.08
N LYS A 236 -25.41 -0.39 -11.26
CA LYS A 236 -26.38 -1.16 -12.06
C LYS A 236 -27.80 -1.02 -11.56
N ASP A 237 -28.00 -1.04 -10.25
CA ASP A 237 -29.34 -0.89 -9.67
C ASP A 237 -29.86 0.53 -9.86
N ASN A 238 -29.00 1.55 -9.75
CA ASN A 238 -29.40 2.93 -10.05
C ASN A 238 -29.71 3.14 -11.54
N VAL A 239 -28.93 2.57 -12.45
CA VAL A 239 -29.22 2.60 -13.89
C VAL A 239 -30.59 1.99 -14.17
N LYS A 240 -30.89 0.79 -13.64
CA LYS A 240 -32.22 0.13 -13.80
C LYS A 240 -33.35 1.01 -13.27
N ARG A 241 -33.15 1.63 -12.10
CA ARG A 241 -34.14 2.53 -11.48
C ARG A 241 -34.43 3.75 -12.37
N LEU A 242 -33.39 4.42 -12.85
CA LEU A 242 -33.54 5.61 -13.73
C LEU A 242 -34.07 5.25 -15.11
N GLU A 243 -33.75 4.10 -15.67
CA GLU A 243 -34.35 3.59 -16.90
C GLU A 243 -35.85 3.28 -16.72
N LEU A 244 -36.27 2.87 -15.51
CA LEU A 244 -37.68 2.69 -15.20
C LEU A 244 -38.42 4.04 -15.16
N ILE A 245 -37.79 5.10 -14.61
CA ILE A 245 -38.30 6.48 -14.69
C ILE A 245 -38.51 6.89 -16.15
N SER A 246 -37.54 6.66 -17.00
CA SER A 246 -37.63 6.95 -18.45
C SER A 246 -38.80 6.23 -19.09
N LYS A 247 -39.01 4.95 -18.80
CA LYS A 247 -40.13 4.17 -19.30
C LYS A 247 -41.49 4.72 -18.81
N TYR A 248 -41.57 5.14 -17.56
CA TYR A 248 -42.79 5.71 -17.00
C TYR A 248 -43.08 7.10 -17.63
N LYS A 249 -42.08 7.93 -17.85
CA LYS A 249 -42.21 9.22 -18.53
C LYS A 249 -42.79 9.06 -19.94
N ILE A 250 -42.21 8.15 -20.74
CA ILE A 250 -42.70 7.85 -22.09
C ILE A 250 -44.17 7.37 -22.07
N LYS A 251 -44.53 6.49 -21.14
CA LYS A 251 -45.91 5.99 -20.99
C LYS A 251 -46.89 7.08 -20.52
N MET A 252 -46.44 7.98 -19.67
CA MET A 252 -47.21 9.13 -19.22
C MET A 252 -47.51 10.10 -20.37
N GLU A 253 -46.54 10.35 -21.22
CA GLU A 253 -46.67 11.24 -22.38
C GLU A 253 -47.49 10.61 -23.50
N SER A 254 -47.49 9.29 -23.64
CA SER A 254 -48.20 8.55 -24.68
C SER A 254 -49.67 8.24 -24.35
N THR A 255 -50.18 8.62 -23.20
CA THR A 255 -51.58 8.32 -22.80
C THR A 255 -52.42 9.58 -22.60
N ASP A 256 -53.66 9.57 -23.10
CA ASP A 256 -54.62 10.66 -22.86
C ASP A 256 -55.46 10.50 -21.60
N LYS A 257 -55.36 9.34 -20.93
CA LYS A 257 -56.19 9.01 -19.73
C LYS A 257 -55.53 9.61 -18.47
N GLN A 258 -56.18 10.60 -17.87
CA GLN A 258 -55.65 11.32 -16.68
C GLN A 258 -55.26 10.35 -15.54
N LYS A 259 -56.09 9.39 -15.19
CA LYS A 259 -55.77 8.38 -14.15
C LYS A 259 -54.47 7.61 -14.42
N LYS A 260 -54.12 7.38 -15.70
CA LYS A 260 -52.86 6.71 -16.04
C LYS A 260 -51.69 7.67 -15.93
N LYS A 261 -51.86 8.93 -16.29
CA LYS A 261 -50.86 9.98 -16.08
C LYS A 261 -50.50 10.11 -14.62
N ASP A 262 -51.52 10.22 -13.76
CA ASP A 262 -51.35 10.33 -12.31
C ASP A 262 -50.58 9.12 -11.73
N TYR A 263 -50.97 7.91 -12.15
CA TYR A 263 -50.26 6.67 -11.75
C TYR A 263 -48.78 6.66 -12.13
N TYR A 264 -48.43 7.06 -13.36
CA TYR A 264 -47.04 7.12 -13.79
C TYR A 264 -46.28 8.25 -13.10
N ALA A 265 -46.90 9.41 -12.86
CA ALA A 265 -46.29 10.52 -12.14
C ALA A 265 -45.96 10.15 -10.69
N GLU A 266 -46.90 9.47 -9.99
CA GLU A 266 -46.64 8.96 -8.65
C GLU A 266 -45.50 7.92 -8.64
N GLY A 267 -45.51 7.01 -9.62
CA GLY A 267 -44.42 6.02 -9.76
C GLY A 267 -43.05 6.67 -10.01
N ILE A 268 -42.97 7.71 -10.80
CA ILE A 268 -41.75 8.48 -10.99
C ILE A 268 -41.29 9.13 -9.67
N ASN A 269 -42.19 9.79 -8.95
CA ASN A 269 -41.87 10.44 -7.70
C ASN A 269 -41.35 9.47 -6.63
N LEU A 270 -41.87 8.24 -6.59
CA LEU A 270 -41.40 7.17 -5.70
C LEU A 270 -39.99 6.66 -6.06
N LEU A 271 -39.62 6.76 -7.33
CA LEU A 271 -38.32 6.31 -7.82
C LEU A 271 -37.20 7.36 -7.73
N LEU A 272 -37.54 8.65 -7.68
CA LEU A 272 -36.61 9.74 -7.56
C LEU A 272 -35.95 9.75 -6.17
N GLN A 273 -34.64 9.94 -6.12
CA GLN A 273 -33.87 10.07 -4.89
C GLN A 273 -33.51 11.55 -4.62
N SER A 274 -32.93 11.80 -3.43
CA SER A 274 -32.51 13.16 -3.05
C SER A 274 -31.54 13.77 -4.08
N GLY A 275 -31.88 14.98 -4.58
CA GLY A 275 -31.11 15.67 -5.62
C GLY A 275 -31.52 15.32 -7.06
N GLU A 276 -32.40 14.34 -7.25
CA GLU A 276 -32.93 13.94 -8.57
C GLU A 276 -34.29 14.59 -8.83
N ASN A 277 -34.57 14.89 -10.09
CA ASN A 277 -35.87 15.36 -10.56
C ASN A 277 -36.09 14.95 -12.02
N ILE A 278 -37.29 15.25 -12.54
CA ILE A 278 -37.69 14.87 -13.89
C ILE A 278 -36.91 15.56 -15.00
N ASP A 279 -36.18 16.62 -14.68
CA ASP A 279 -35.40 17.40 -15.65
C ASP A 279 -33.94 16.95 -15.70
N ASN A 280 -33.39 16.42 -14.58
CA ASN A 280 -31.98 16.05 -14.47
C ASN A 280 -31.70 14.53 -14.49
N TYR A 281 -32.73 13.68 -14.33
CA TYR A 281 -32.52 12.23 -14.21
C TYR A 281 -31.79 11.61 -15.40
N THR A 282 -31.96 12.14 -16.60
CA THR A 282 -31.28 11.66 -17.82
C THR A 282 -29.80 11.92 -17.78
N THR A 283 -29.39 13.10 -17.33
CA THR A 283 -27.98 13.46 -17.14
C THR A 283 -27.34 12.52 -16.10
N ILE A 284 -28.01 12.31 -14.97
CA ILE A 284 -27.54 11.41 -13.91
C ILE A 284 -27.48 9.95 -14.42
N LEU A 285 -28.43 9.52 -15.26
CA LEU A 285 -28.41 8.20 -15.88
C LEU A 285 -27.15 8.00 -16.76
N GLU A 286 -26.81 8.99 -17.58
CA GLU A 286 -25.61 8.92 -18.43
C GLU A 286 -24.32 8.97 -17.60
N GLU A 287 -24.29 9.73 -16.52
CA GLU A 287 -23.16 9.73 -15.57
C GLU A 287 -22.99 8.35 -14.93
N TYR A 288 -24.05 7.69 -14.48
CA TYR A 288 -23.97 6.35 -13.92
C TYR A 288 -23.52 5.31 -14.95
N LYS A 289 -24.01 5.39 -16.20
CA LYS A 289 -23.56 4.52 -17.29
C LYS A 289 -22.08 4.71 -17.60
N ALA A 290 -21.64 5.95 -17.68
CA ALA A 290 -20.22 6.26 -17.91
C ALA A 290 -19.34 5.74 -16.75
N ALA A 291 -19.76 5.95 -15.50
CA ALA A 291 -19.07 5.45 -14.33
C ALA A 291 -19.01 3.90 -14.32
N LEU A 292 -20.07 3.22 -14.75
CA LEU A 292 -20.13 1.78 -14.85
C LEU A 292 -19.08 1.22 -15.80
N VAL A 293 -18.96 1.77 -17.01
CA VAL A 293 -17.95 1.36 -18.00
C VAL A 293 -16.54 1.48 -17.44
N VAL A 294 -16.23 2.60 -16.78
CA VAL A 294 -14.91 2.82 -16.18
C VAL A 294 -14.60 1.79 -15.09
N ARG A 295 -15.60 1.44 -14.24
CA ARG A 295 -15.41 0.49 -13.15
C ARG A 295 -15.30 -0.96 -13.63
N GLU A 296 -16.08 -1.36 -14.61
CA GLU A 296 -15.95 -2.69 -15.23
C GLU A 296 -14.57 -2.88 -15.86
N LYS A 297 -14.07 -1.87 -16.59
CA LYS A 297 -12.69 -1.89 -17.10
C LYS A 297 -11.66 -2.01 -15.99
N ARG A 298 -11.83 -1.28 -14.86
CA ARG A 298 -10.92 -1.36 -13.72
C ARG A 298 -10.83 -2.78 -13.16
N VAL A 299 -11.95 -3.49 -13.03
CA VAL A 299 -11.98 -4.88 -12.57
C VAL A 299 -11.19 -5.79 -13.51
N ASP A 300 -11.36 -5.63 -14.83
CA ASP A 300 -10.61 -6.41 -15.81
C ASP A 300 -9.10 -6.13 -15.73
N ASP A 301 -8.71 -4.88 -15.57
CA ASP A 301 -7.30 -4.46 -15.41
C ASP A 301 -6.69 -5.10 -14.16
N LEU A 302 -7.39 -5.07 -13.02
CA LEU A 302 -6.94 -5.69 -11.76
C LEU A 302 -6.80 -7.22 -11.87
N TYR A 303 -7.73 -7.91 -12.51
CA TYR A 303 -7.60 -9.35 -12.76
C TYR A 303 -6.42 -9.68 -13.66
N ASN A 304 -6.15 -8.86 -14.68
CA ASN A 304 -4.99 -9.04 -15.52
C ASN A 304 -3.69 -8.82 -14.75
N GLU A 305 -3.65 -7.83 -13.86
CA GLU A 305 -2.51 -7.57 -12.99
C GLU A 305 -2.21 -8.77 -12.07
N ILE A 306 -3.23 -9.36 -11.44
CA ILE A 306 -3.08 -10.59 -10.64
C ILE A 306 -2.51 -11.74 -11.49
N LYS A 307 -2.98 -11.90 -12.76
CA LYS A 307 -2.43 -12.94 -13.65
C LYS A 307 -0.94 -12.72 -13.94
N ILE A 308 -0.53 -11.46 -14.09
CA ILE A 308 0.88 -11.12 -14.31
C ILE A 308 1.70 -11.44 -13.06
N ILE A 309 1.25 -10.98 -11.88
CA ILE A 309 1.93 -11.21 -10.59
C ILE A 309 2.11 -12.72 -10.34
N LYS A 310 1.08 -13.54 -10.58
CA LYS A 310 1.15 -15.00 -10.41
C LYS A 310 2.16 -15.69 -11.33
N LYS A 311 2.54 -15.05 -12.45
CA LYS A 311 3.56 -15.58 -13.38
C LYS A 311 4.98 -15.15 -13.03
N LEU A 312 5.15 -14.15 -12.16
CA LEU A 312 6.47 -13.70 -11.72
C LEU A 312 7.16 -14.81 -10.93
N LYS A 313 8.42 -15.08 -11.28
CA LYS A 313 9.28 -16.06 -10.60
C LYS A 313 10.28 -15.32 -9.73
N VAL A 314 10.37 -15.70 -8.46
CA VAL A 314 11.32 -15.20 -7.46
C VAL A 314 12.24 -16.33 -7.01
#